data_07b7e00913c3fe679960588ec5fadf16
#
_entry.id   07b7e00913c3fe679960588ec5fadf16
#
_cell.length_a   1.000
_cell.length_b   1.000
_cell.length_c   1.000
_cell.angle_alpha   90.00
_cell.angle_beta   90.00
_cell.angle_gamma   90.00
#
_symmetry.space_group_name_H-M   'P 1'
#
loop_
_entity.id
_entity.type
_entity.pdbx_description
1 polymer ?
#
loop_
_entity_poly.entity_id
_entity_poly.type
_entity_poly.pdbx_seq_one_letter_code
_entity_poly.pdbx_strand_id
1 'polypeptide(L)'
;MCIRDSYNNAFMQLESGMVDAVACDLSIASYQMAAKPDTYVKLGVLAPENYAVGFKKGDTELAKQVTDALKALDEDGTVKQLCDKYADQGITYDNWVL
;
A
#
# COMPACT_ATOMS: atom_id res chain seq x y z
N MET A 1 19.85 -3.24 12.86
CA MET A 1 18.65 -2.77 12.10
C MET A 1 18.56 -1.26 12.24
N CYS A 2 18.63 -0.52 11.17
CA CYS A 2 18.45 0.93 11.21
C CYS A 2 16.97 1.24 11.02
N ILE A 3 16.30 1.72 12.07
CA ILE A 3 14.96 2.28 11.95
C ILE A 3 15.14 3.67 11.34
N ARG A 4 14.53 3.91 10.17
CA ARG A 4 14.66 5.17 9.44
C ARG A 4 13.34 5.92 9.47
N ASP A 5 13.44 7.23 9.62
CA ASP A 5 12.28 8.14 9.73
C ASP A 5 11.52 8.31 8.40
N SER A 6 12.10 7.86 7.29
CA SER A 6 11.42 7.89 6.00
C SER A 6 11.89 6.78 5.06
N TYR A 7 10.96 6.22 4.31
CA TYR A 7 11.24 5.26 3.24
C TYR A 7 12.14 5.86 2.14
N ASN A 8 12.02 7.16 1.85
CA ASN A 8 12.86 7.83 0.86
C ASN A 8 14.35 7.70 1.18
N ASN A 9 14.75 7.86 2.44
CA ASN A 9 16.13 7.68 2.86
C ASN A 9 16.60 6.23 2.66
N ALA A 10 15.75 5.26 2.89
CA ALA A 10 16.08 3.85 2.68
C ALA A 10 16.33 3.55 1.18
N PHE A 11 15.47 4.06 0.30
CA PHE A 11 15.66 3.91 -1.15
C PHE A 11 16.88 4.67 -1.67
N MET A 12 17.18 5.87 -1.15
CA MET A 12 18.43 6.59 -1.48
C MET A 12 19.68 5.79 -1.08
N GLN A 13 19.66 5.09 0.03
CA GLN A 13 20.78 4.24 0.46
C GLN A 13 20.91 2.99 -0.43
N LEU A 14 19.80 2.41 -0.87
CA LEU A 14 19.81 1.32 -1.84
C LEU A 14 20.43 1.77 -3.16
N GLU A 15 20.02 2.93 -3.68
CA GLU A 15 20.55 3.50 -4.93
C GLU A 15 22.03 3.87 -4.85
N SER A 16 22.50 4.31 -3.68
CA SER A 16 23.92 4.63 -3.45
C SER A 16 24.79 3.41 -3.16
N GLY A 17 24.19 2.21 -3.06
CA GLY A 17 24.92 0.99 -2.72
C GLY A 17 25.33 0.87 -1.25
N MET A 18 24.77 1.70 -0.36
CA MET A 18 25.03 1.63 1.08
C MET A 18 24.27 0.49 1.75
N VAL A 19 23.22 -0.01 1.13
CA VAL A 19 22.47 -1.21 1.55
C VAL A 19 22.15 -2.06 0.32
N ASP A 20 22.01 -3.36 0.50
CA ASP A 20 21.78 -4.32 -0.58
C ASP A 20 20.28 -4.57 -0.83
N ALA A 21 19.44 -4.30 0.17
CA ALA A 21 17.99 -4.47 0.07
C ALA A 21 17.24 -3.56 1.04
N VAL A 22 15.97 -3.27 0.71
CA VAL A 22 15.03 -2.50 1.55
C VAL A 22 13.78 -3.34 1.78
N ALA A 23 13.34 -3.41 3.04
CA ALA A 23 12.04 -3.94 3.41
C ALA A 23 11.09 -2.77 3.71
N CYS A 24 9.94 -2.75 3.05
CA CYS A 24 8.94 -1.70 3.22
C CYS A 24 7.55 -2.21 2.85
N ASP A 25 6.53 -1.41 3.12
CA ASP A 25 5.17 -1.69 2.70
C ASP A 25 5.06 -1.85 1.17
N LEU A 26 4.19 -2.74 0.73
CA LEU A 26 3.99 -3.02 -0.69
C LEU A 26 3.57 -1.76 -1.47
N SER A 27 2.72 -0.92 -0.90
CA SER A 27 2.27 0.34 -1.51
C SER A 27 3.44 1.29 -1.78
N ILE A 28 4.37 1.42 -0.82
CA ILE A 28 5.57 2.24 -0.96
C ILE A 28 6.51 1.65 -2.03
N ALA A 29 6.73 0.33 -1.98
CA ALA A 29 7.55 -0.34 -3.00
C ALA A 29 6.97 -0.15 -4.41
N SER A 30 5.66 -0.36 -4.58
CA SER A 30 4.97 -0.21 -5.86
C SER A 30 5.08 1.21 -6.41
N TYR A 31 4.90 2.22 -5.56
CA TYR A 31 5.07 3.62 -5.94
C TYR A 31 6.49 3.94 -6.41
N GLN A 32 7.51 3.50 -5.67
CA GLN A 32 8.91 3.73 -6.04
C GLN A 32 9.29 2.99 -7.33
N MET A 33 8.80 1.76 -7.51
CA MET A 33 9.03 0.99 -8.74
C MET A 33 8.32 1.61 -9.95
N ALA A 34 7.11 2.13 -9.77
CA ALA A 34 6.41 2.85 -10.83
C ALA A 34 7.11 4.16 -11.22
N ALA A 35 7.65 4.90 -10.23
CA ALA A 35 8.37 6.14 -10.47
C ALA A 35 9.73 5.94 -11.15
N LYS A 36 10.38 4.77 -10.95
CA LYS A 36 11.70 4.43 -11.51
C LYS A 36 11.66 3.02 -12.11
N PRO A 37 11.08 2.85 -13.30
CA PRO A 37 11.05 1.57 -14.00
C PRO A 37 12.45 0.99 -14.16
N ASP A 38 12.58 -0.32 -14.05
CA ASP A 38 13.83 -1.08 -14.25
C ASP A 38 14.98 -0.79 -13.25
N THR A 39 14.74 0.03 -12.22
CA THR A 39 15.76 0.36 -11.21
C THR A 39 15.75 -0.65 -10.06
N TYR A 40 14.59 -1.21 -9.73
CA TYR A 40 14.41 -2.08 -8.58
C TYR A 40 13.82 -3.43 -8.98
N VAL A 41 14.15 -4.46 -8.19
CA VAL A 41 13.58 -5.80 -8.33
C VAL A 41 12.88 -6.19 -7.03
N LYS A 42 11.64 -6.65 -7.13
CA LYS A 42 10.92 -7.20 -5.98
C LYS A 42 11.40 -8.62 -5.71
N LEU A 43 12.00 -8.85 -4.55
CA LEU A 43 12.53 -10.15 -4.15
C LEU A 43 11.46 -11.09 -3.58
N GLY A 44 10.53 -10.56 -2.78
CA GLY A 44 9.49 -11.37 -2.15
C GLY A 44 8.64 -10.57 -1.18
N VAL A 45 7.72 -11.26 -0.52
CA VAL A 45 6.86 -10.72 0.55
C VAL A 45 7.27 -11.37 1.86
N LEU A 46 7.63 -10.55 2.85
CA LEU A 46 8.04 -11.03 4.18
C LEU A 46 6.82 -11.43 5.02
N ALA A 47 5.78 -10.59 5.02
CA ALA A 47 4.51 -10.84 5.69
C ALA A 47 3.38 -10.19 4.89
N PRO A 48 2.26 -10.88 4.66
CA PRO A 48 1.05 -10.25 4.14
C PRO A 48 0.42 -9.39 5.22
N GLU A 49 0.09 -8.15 4.89
CA GLU A 49 -0.56 -7.20 5.79
C GLU A 49 -1.80 -6.61 5.12
N ASN A 50 -2.81 -6.29 5.92
CA ASN A 50 -3.99 -5.58 5.47
C ASN A 50 -4.08 -4.22 6.16
N TYR A 51 -4.50 -3.20 5.44
CA TYR A 51 -4.87 -1.94 6.04
C TYR A 51 -6.26 -2.03 6.64
N ALA A 52 -6.47 -1.37 7.76
CA ALA A 52 -7.77 -1.31 8.42
C ALA A 52 -8.08 0.11 8.91
N VAL A 53 -9.36 0.45 8.95
CA VAL A 53 -9.85 1.68 9.57
C VAL A 53 -10.14 1.41 11.03
N GLY A 54 -9.45 2.10 11.94
CA GLY A 54 -9.65 1.98 13.39
C GLY A 54 -10.75 2.91 13.88
N PHE A 55 -11.59 2.41 14.80
CA PHE A 55 -12.65 3.17 15.46
C PHE A 55 -12.44 3.16 16.97
N LYS A 56 -13.06 4.11 17.67
CA LYS A 56 -13.09 4.11 19.13
C LYS A 56 -13.78 2.84 19.64
N LYS A 57 -13.21 2.23 20.67
CA LYS A 57 -13.78 1.03 21.29
C LYS A 57 -15.23 1.28 21.70
N GLY A 58 -16.14 0.44 21.24
CA GLY A 58 -17.58 0.52 21.50
C GLY A 58 -18.38 1.26 20.41
N ASP A 59 -17.73 1.94 19.46
CA ASP A 59 -18.40 2.61 18.33
C ASP A 59 -18.63 1.63 17.16
N THR A 60 -19.40 0.59 17.45
CA THR A 60 -19.68 -0.47 16.49
C THR A 60 -20.64 -0.03 15.39
N GLU A 61 -21.51 0.93 15.68
CA GLU A 61 -22.47 1.45 14.71
C GLU A 61 -21.77 2.22 13.58
N LEU A 62 -20.87 3.15 13.93
CA LEU A 62 -20.10 3.87 12.94
C LEU A 62 -19.20 2.94 12.13
N ALA A 63 -18.54 1.97 12.79
CA ALA A 63 -17.73 0.97 12.11
C ALA A 63 -18.55 0.18 11.08
N LYS A 64 -19.78 -0.21 11.44
CA LYS A 64 -20.68 -0.91 10.52
C LYS A 64 -21.10 -0.01 9.35
N GLN A 65 -21.49 1.23 9.62
CA GLN A 65 -21.90 2.18 8.56
C GLN A 65 -20.79 2.42 7.54
N VAL A 66 -19.54 2.60 7.99
CA VAL A 66 -18.38 2.77 7.10
C VAL A 66 -18.11 1.49 6.31
N THR A 67 -18.17 0.32 6.94
CA THR A 67 -17.99 -0.96 6.26
C THR A 67 -19.05 -1.18 5.18
N ASP A 68 -20.32 -0.93 5.50
CA ASP A 68 -21.42 -1.09 4.56
C ASP A 68 -21.30 -0.10 3.38
N ALA A 69 -20.87 1.14 3.64
CA ALA A 69 -20.60 2.13 2.60
C ALA A 69 -19.45 1.72 1.67
N LEU A 70 -18.35 1.19 2.22
CA LEU A 70 -17.22 0.70 1.42
C LEU A 70 -17.63 -0.49 0.54
N LYS A 71 -18.44 -1.41 1.06
CA LYS A 71 -18.98 -2.53 0.28
C LYS A 71 -19.88 -2.06 -0.86
N ALA A 72 -20.74 -1.08 -0.61
CA ALA A 72 -21.60 -0.51 -1.65
C ALA A 72 -20.78 0.17 -2.77
N LEU A 73 -19.69 0.87 -2.41
CA LEU A 73 -18.76 1.47 -3.37
C LEU A 73 -17.94 0.43 -4.16
N ASP A 74 -17.73 -0.74 -3.60
CA ASP A 74 -17.11 -1.85 -4.30
C ASP A 74 -18.10 -2.51 -5.28
N GLU A 75 -19.32 -2.77 -4.82
CA GLU A 75 -20.39 -3.38 -5.62
C GLU A 75 -20.80 -2.49 -6.84
N ASP A 76 -20.80 -1.17 -6.70
CA ASP A 76 -21.09 -0.23 -7.80
C ASP A 76 -19.89 0.00 -8.75
N GLY A 77 -18.73 -0.57 -8.44
CA GLY A 77 -17.51 -0.49 -9.24
C GLY A 77 -16.68 0.78 -9.02
N THR A 78 -17.05 1.63 -8.07
CA THR A 78 -16.32 2.88 -7.77
C THR A 78 -14.90 2.58 -7.27
N VAL A 79 -14.73 1.57 -6.40
CA VAL A 79 -13.40 1.16 -5.90
C VAL A 79 -12.51 0.74 -7.05
N LYS A 80 -13.03 -0.08 -7.98
CA LYS A 80 -12.26 -0.52 -9.15
C LYS A 80 -11.87 0.66 -10.04
N GLN A 81 -12.78 1.59 -10.29
CA GLN A 81 -12.48 2.80 -11.08
C GLN A 81 -11.40 3.67 -10.43
N LEU A 82 -11.40 3.78 -9.09
CA LEU A 82 -10.35 4.49 -8.37
C LEU A 82 -9.00 3.78 -8.48
N CYS A 83 -8.96 2.46 -8.35
CA CYS A 83 -7.73 1.69 -8.55
C CYS A 83 -7.20 1.87 -9.98
N ASP A 84 -8.05 1.77 -10.99
CA ASP A 84 -7.68 1.97 -12.40
C ASP A 84 -7.15 3.39 -12.64
N LYS A 85 -7.75 4.41 -12.01
CA LYS A 85 -7.31 5.82 -12.10
C LYS A 85 -5.89 6.04 -11.53
N TYR A 86 -5.51 5.30 -10.51
CA TYR A 86 -4.20 5.42 -9.83
C TYR A 86 -3.28 4.25 -10.11
N ALA A 87 -3.53 3.50 -11.18
CA ALA A 87 -2.71 2.34 -11.56
C ALA A 87 -1.26 2.71 -11.88
N ASP A 88 -1.02 3.91 -12.41
CA ASP A 88 0.29 4.49 -12.67
C ASP A 88 1.12 4.72 -11.38
N GLN A 89 0.46 4.76 -10.22
CA GLN A 89 1.09 4.87 -8.91
C GLN A 89 1.26 3.50 -8.21
N GLY A 90 1.02 2.40 -8.93
CA GLY A 90 1.17 1.04 -8.42
C GLY A 90 0.00 0.56 -7.57
N ILE A 91 -1.16 1.23 -7.63
CA ILE A 91 -2.39 0.80 -6.95
C ILE A 91 -3.13 -0.17 -7.87
N THR A 92 -3.48 -1.36 -7.34
CA THR A 92 -4.23 -2.37 -8.07
C THR A 92 -5.46 -2.82 -7.28
N TYR A 93 -6.52 -3.17 -8.00
CA TYR A 93 -7.74 -3.69 -7.37
C TYR A 93 -7.53 -5.06 -6.71
N ASP A 94 -6.54 -5.84 -7.15
CA ASP A 94 -6.19 -7.14 -6.56
C ASP A 94 -5.76 -7.06 -5.08
N ASN A 95 -5.39 -5.86 -4.61
CA ASN A 95 -5.05 -5.60 -3.22
C ASN A 95 -6.26 -5.21 -2.35
N TRP A 96 -7.45 -5.08 -2.94
CA TRP A 96 -8.68 -4.80 -2.20
C TRP A 96 -9.18 -6.04 -1.49
N VAL A 97 -9.44 -5.95 -0.19
CA VAL A 97 -9.85 -7.08 0.67
C VAL A 97 -10.95 -6.65 1.66
N LEU A 98 -12.18 -6.50 1.21
CA LEU A 98 -13.29 -6.17 2.13
C LEU A 98 -14.47 -7.14 1.98
#